data_4efd9d010a2b12729059ed0403efd45c
#
_entry.id   4efd9d010a2b12729059ed0403efd45c
#
_cell.length_a   1.000
_cell.length_b   1.000
_cell.length_c   1.000
_cell.angle_alpha   90.00
_cell.angle_beta   90.00
_cell.angle_gamma   90.00
#
_symmetry.space_group_name_H-M   'P 1'
#
loop_
_entity.id
_entity.type
_entity.pdbx_description
1 polymer ?
#
loop_
_entity_poly.entity_id
_entity_poly.type
_entity_poly.pdbx_seq_one_letter_code
_entity_poly.pdbx_strand_id
1 'polypeptide(L)'
;MKFFKYLLFFLFLTSFSNYAQQFRFKTTSLSVLEKDNKDNWGKWSKPEGTEMFVTLDYDKNKIVIYSREIQHYTIVEYLEKEVTKADEINSYLCKNQEGTAVKISFFTRVDLGNKPQLYVYFKDFIFCYDIVEEVK
;
A
#
# COMPACT_ATOMS: atom_id res chain seq x y z
N MET A 1 -22.84 -34.47 25.89
CA MET A 1 -23.03 -34.36 24.44
C MET A 1 -23.44 -32.98 23.96
N LYS A 2 -24.10 -32.18 24.79
CA LYS A 2 -24.39 -30.78 24.43
C LYS A 2 -23.14 -29.93 24.26
N PHE A 3 -22.07 -30.24 24.98
CA PHE A 3 -20.80 -29.50 24.90
C PHE A 3 -20.09 -29.68 23.56
N PHE A 4 -20.25 -30.82 22.92
CA PHE A 4 -19.60 -31.12 21.64
C PHE A 4 -20.13 -30.22 20.51
N LYS A 5 -21.44 -29.97 20.50
CA LYS A 5 -22.08 -29.09 19.52
C LYS A 5 -21.63 -27.65 19.65
N TYR A 6 -21.51 -27.18 20.89
CA TYR A 6 -21.05 -25.80 21.15
C TYR A 6 -19.58 -25.65 20.83
N LEU A 7 -18.77 -26.65 21.05
CA LEU A 7 -17.36 -26.65 20.72
C LEU A 7 -17.15 -26.54 19.20
N LEU A 8 -17.90 -27.32 18.42
CA LEU A 8 -17.86 -27.29 16.97
C LEU A 8 -18.30 -25.92 16.42
N PHE A 9 -19.35 -25.36 17.01
CA PHE A 9 -19.84 -24.04 16.62
C PHE A 9 -18.80 -22.95 16.90
N PHE A 10 -18.14 -23.04 18.05
CA PHE A 10 -17.07 -22.10 18.42
C PHE A 10 -15.87 -22.20 17.48
N LEU A 11 -15.46 -23.40 17.11
CA LEU A 11 -14.39 -23.64 16.14
C LEU A 11 -14.75 -23.11 14.75
N PHE A 12 -16.01 -23.24 14.36
CA PHE A 12 -16.49 -22.70 13.09
C PHE A 12 -16.45 -21.17 13.06
N LEU A 13 -16.81 -20.53 14.17
CA LEU A 13 -16.72 -19.05 14.28
C LEU A 13 -15.28 -18.56 14.22
N THR A 14 -14.34 -19.26 14.86
CA THR A 14 -12.92 -18.87 14.83
C THR A 14 -12.31 -19.01 13.44
N SER A 15 -12.82 -19.92 12.60
CA SER A 15 -12.33 -20.08 11.24
C SER A 15 -12.67 -18.90 10.34
N PHE A 16 -13.73 -18.13 10.62
CA PHE A 16 -14.07 -16.92 9.87
C PHE A 16 -13.15 -15.75 10.20
N SER A 17 -12.58 -15.70 11.40
CA SER A 17 -11.69 -14.62 11.80
C SER A 17 -10.32 -14.68 11.12
N ASN A 18 -10.02 -15.78 10.43
CA ASN A 18 -8.76 -15.98 9.73
C ASN A 18 -8.78 -15.52 8.27
N TYR A 19 -9.86 -14.87 7.81
CA TYR A 19 -9.85 -14.25 6.50
C TYR A 19 -8.90 -13.06 6.53
N ALA A 20 -7.78 -13.24 5.85
CA ALA A 20 -6.70 -12.28 5.82
C ALA A 20 -7.18 -10.93 5.32
N GLN A 21 -6.89 -9.86 6.05
CA GLN A 21 -7.06 -8.49 5.59
C GLN A 21 -5.89 -8.16 4.68
N GLN A 22 -5.87 -8.81 3.52
CA GLN A 22 -4.83 -8.68 2.53
C GLN A 22 -5.43 -8.12 1.24
N PHE A 23 -4.81 -7.06 0.74
CA PHE A 23 -5.21 -6.41 -0.51
C PHE A 23 -4.09 -6.60 -1.53
N ARG A 24 -4.47 -6.81 -2.77
CA ARG A 24 -3.52 -6.98 -3.86
C ARG A 24 -3.84 -5.99 -4.98
N PHE A 25 -2.80 -5.35 -5.47
CA PHE A 25 -2.87 -4.37 -6.54
C PHE A 25 -1.87 -4.73 -7.63
N LYS A 26 -2.14 -4.22 -8.82
CA LYS A 26 -1.23 -4.31 -9.95
C LYS A 26 -0.88 -2.90 -10.39
N THR A 27 0.40 -2.62 -10.63
CA THR A 27 0.82 -1.33 -11.15
C THR A 27 0.62 -1.27 -12.65
N THR A 28 0.32 -0.09 -13.17
CA THR A 28 0.19 0.16 -14.61
C THR A 28 1.20 1.18 -15.12
N SER A 29 1.64 2.09 -14.25
CA SER A 29 2.65 3.08 -14.61
C SER A 29 3.43 3.54 -13.39
N LEU A 30 4.60 4.12 -13.64
CA LEU A 30 5.46 4.71 -12.62
C LEU A 30 5.96 6.07 -13.10
N SER A 31 5.83 7.07 -12.23
CA SER A 31 6.47 8.37 -12.37
C SER A 31 7.36 8.61 -11.15
N VAL A 32 8.46 9.31 -11.34
CA VAL A 32 9.44 9.59 -10.28
C VAL A 32 9.63 11.09 -10.15
N LEU A 33 9.67 11.56 -8.91
CA LEU A 33 10.02 12.94 -8.57
C LEU A 33 11.30 12.90 -7.75
N GLU A 34 12.33 13.61 -8.18
CA GLU A 34 13.64 13.61 -7.52
C GLU A 34 14.04 15.00 -7.08
N LYS A 35 14.84 15.07 -6.02
CA LYS A 35 15.50 16.31 -5.60
C LYS A 35 16.79 16.51 -6.40
N ASP A 36 17.10 17.78 -6.69
CA ASP A 36 18.36 18.14 -7.32
C ASP A 36 19.50 18.25 -6.28
N ASN A 37 20.70 18.62 -6.73
CA ASN A 37 21.87 18.76 -5.86
C ASN A 37 21.73 19.90 -4.82
N LYS A 38 20.77 20.79 -5.01
CA LYS A 38 20.49 21.92 -4.10
C LYS A 38 19.33 21.64 -3.16
N ASP A 39 18.91 20.39 -3.07
CA ASP A 39 17.81 19.93 -2.22
C ASP A 39 16.44 20.47 -2.63
N ASN A 40 16.28 20.85 -3.89
CA ASN A 40 15.01 21.31 -4.45
C ASN A 40 14.32 20.19 -5.22
N TRP A 41 13.00 20.08 -5.07
CA TRP A 41 12.21 19.12 -5.84
C TRP A 41 12.20 19.51 -7.32
N GLY A 42 12.49 18.54 -8.17
CA GLY A 42 12.42 18.69 -9.61
C GLY A 42 11.00 18.58 -10.15
N LYS A 43 10.87 17.99 -11.32
CA LYS A 43 9.58 17.74 -11.96
C LYS A 43 9.32 16.25 -12.01
N TRP A 44 8.04 15.87 -12.00
CA TRP A 44 7.64 14.49 -12.22
C TRP A 44 8.15 13.99 -13.57
N SER A 45 8.75 12.83 -13.58
CA SER A 45 9.14 12.17 -14.82
C SER A 45 7.88 11.77 -15.61
N LYS A 46 8.06 11.58 -16.92
CA LYS A 46 7.00 11.05 -17.77
C LYS A 46 6.64 9.64 -17.29
N PRO A 47 5.33 9.32 -17.15
CA PRO A 47 4.95 7.99 -16.71
C PRO A 47 5.45 6.90 -17.67
N GLU A 48 6.04 5.86 -17.09
CA GLU A 48 6.48 4.67 -17.83
C GLU A 48 5.59 3.50 -17.44
N GLY A 49 5.25 2.66 -18.41
CA GLY A 49 4.44 1.48 -18.18
C GLY A 49 5.16 0.49 -17.26
N THR A 50 4.43 -0.04 -16.29
CA THR A 50 4.93 -1.07 -15.38
C THR A 50 3.87 -2.15 -15.20
N GLU A 51 4.32 -3.31 -14.72
CA GLU A 51 3.41 -4.42 -14.46
C GLU A 51 3.95 -5.20 -13.28
N MET A 52 3.75 -4.68 -12.08
CA MET A 52 4.22 -5.26 -10.83
C MET A 52 3.04 -5.48 -9.90
N PHE A 53 3.19 -6.44 -8.99
CA PHE A 53 2.19 -6.65 -7.94
C PHE A 53 2.59 -5.91 -6.68
N VAL A 54 1.58 -5.44 -5.95
CA VAL A 54 1.74 -4.81 -4.63
C VAL A 54 0.76 -5.49 -3.69
N THR A 55 1.24 -5.90 -2.52
CA THR A 55 0.36 -6.46 -1.48
C THR A 55 0.39 -5.58 -0.25
N LEU A 56 -0.78 -5.40 0.35
CA LEU A 56 -0.96 -4.73 1.64
C LEU A 56 -1.57 -5.76 2.58
N ASP A 57 -0.81 -6.15 3.60
CA ASP A 57 -1.20 -7.20 4.54
C ASP A 57 -1.30 -6.63 5.94
N TYR A 58 -2.53 -6.43 6.42
CA TYR A 58 -2.79 -5.90 7.75
C TYR A 58 -2.43 -6.89 8.86
N ASP A 59 -2.57 -8.18 8.59
CA ASP A 59 -2.27 -9.21 9.59
C ASP A 59 -0.77 -9.28 9.90
N LYS A 60 0.06 -9.08 8.89
CA LYS A 60 1.52 -9.12 9.02
C LYS A 60 2.15 -7.74 9.12
N ASN A 61 1.37 -6.67 9.04
CA ASN A 61 1.85 -5.29 9.03
C ASN A 61 2.91 -5.07 7.95
N LYS A 62 2.60 -5.50 6.73
CA LYS A 62 3.56 -5.43 5.62
C LYS A 62 2.94 -4.89 4.35
N ILE A 63 3.76 -4.12 3.63
CA ILE A 63 3.51 -3.75 2.24
C ILE A 63 4.68 -4.29 1.44
N VAL A 64 4.40 -5.03 0.37
CA VAL A 64 5.43 -5.61 -0.50
C VAL A 64 5.18 -5.15 -1.93
N ILE A 65 6.21 -4.62 -2.56
CA ILE A 65 6.20 -4.24 -3.97
C ILE A 65 7.09 -5.24 -4.70
N TYR A 66 6.49 -6.03 -5.59
CA TYR A 66 7.17 -7.09 -6.32
C TYR A 66 7.82 -6.53 -7.58
N SER A 67 8.77 -5.62 -7.38
CA SER A 67 9.64 -5.13 -8.44
C SER A 67 10.76 -6.14 -8.70
N ARG A 68 11.64 -5.84 -9.63
CA ARG A 68 12.77 -6.72 -9.97
C ARG A 68 13.57 -7.13 -8.73
N GLU A 69 13.82 -6.16 -7.84
CA GLU A 69 14.30 -6.42 -6.49
C GLU A 69 13.10 -6.21 -5.56
N ILE A 70 12.64 -7.28 -4.90
CA ILE A 70 11.44 -7.22 -4.08
C ILE A 70 11.64 -6.22 -2.94
N GLN A 71 10.72 -5.26 -2.83
CA GLN A 71 10.74 -4.24 -1.80
C GLN A 71 9.80 -4.64 -0.66
N HIS A 72 10.37 -4.85 0.53
CA HIS A 72 9.60 -5.17 1.73
C HIS A 72 9.54 -3.96 2.65
N TYR A 73 8.35 -3.59 3.04
CA TYR A 73 8.12 -2.51 4.00
C TYR A 73 7.33 -3.03 5.19
N THR A 74 7.86 -2.80 6.40
CA THR A 74 7.15 -3.12 7.62
C THR A 74 6.40 -1.89 8.09
N ILE A 75 5.09 -2.00 8.30
CA ILE A 75 4.26 -0.90 8.77
C ILE A 75 4.52 -0.72 10.27
N VAL A 76 4.95 0.47 10.65
CA VAL A 76 5.23 0.84 12.04
C VAL A 76 4.05 1.60 12.65
N GLU A 77 3.35 2.40 11.82
CA GLU A 77 2.24 3.21 12.28
C GLU A 77 1.21 3.36 11.16
N TYR A 78 -0.05 3.16 11.52
CA TYR A 78 -1.20 3.41 10.66
C TYR A 78 -1.68 4.83 10.92
N LEU A 79 -1.62 5.69 9.92
CA LEU A 79 -2.06 7.07 10.06
C LEU A 79 -3.56 7.18 9.83
N GLU A 80 -4.17 8.24 10.35
CA GLU A 80 -5.59 8.51 10.12
C GLU A 80 -5.86 8.78 8.65
N LYS A 81 -6.99 8.28 8.17
CA LYS A 81 -7.43 8.52 6.80
C LYS A 81 -7.70 10.01 6.61
N GLU A 82 -7.13 10.57 5.56
CA GLU A 82 -7.38 11.95 5.15
C GLU A 82 -8.41 11.97 4.04
N VAL A 83 -9.41 12.85 4.17
CA VAL A 83 -10.44 13.03 3.14
C VAL A 83 -10.51 14.50 2.79
N THR A 84 -10.25 14.79 1.52
CA THR A 84 -10.40 16.13 0.94
C THR A 84 -11.43 16.08 -0.17
N LYS A 85 -11.72 17.21 -0.79
CA LYS A 85 -12.64 17.23 -1.95
C LYS A 85 -12.07 16.46 -3.15
N ALA A 86 -10.76 16.44 -3.29
CA ALA A 86 -10.07 15.84 -4.42
C ALA A 86 -9.62 14.40 -4.15
N ASP A 87 -9.30 14.07 -2.89
CA ASP A 87 -8.60 12.83 -2.57
C ASP A 87 -9.10 12.15 -1.30
N GLU A 88 -9.04 10.82 -1.29
CA GLU A 88 -9.04 10.01 -0.07
C GLU A 88 -7.67 9.38 0.05
N ILE A 89 -7.03 9.51 1.22
CA ILE A 89 -5.65 9.09 1.43
C ILE A 89 -5.52 8.21 2.66
N ASN A 90 -5.02 6.99 2.47
CA ASN A 90 -4.63 6.10 3.55
C ASN A 90 -3.11 6.01 3.57
N SER A 91 -2.50 6.41 4.67
CA SER A 91 -1.04 6.49 4.79
C SER A 91 -0.50 5.61 5.89
N TYR A 92 0.70 5.11 5.67
CA TYR A 92 1.41 4.20 6.57
C TYR A 92 2.85 4.67 6.73
N LEU A 93 3.30 4.77 7.98
CA LEU A 93 4.72 4.95 8.25
C LEU A 93 5.37 3.58 8.30
N CYS A 94 6.38 3.39 7.49
CA CYS A 94 7.02 2.10 7.30
C CYS A 94 8.54 2.18 7.49
N LYS A 95 9.15 1.01 7.62
CA LYS A 95 10.60 0.84 7.51
C LYS A 95 10.90 -0.17 6.42
N ASN A 96 11.88 0.13 5.59
CA ASN A 96 12.35 -0.82 4.58
C ASN A 96 13.27 -1.87 5.22
N GLN A 97 13.83 -2.76 4.39
CA GLN A 97 14.72 -3.84 4.85
C GLN A 97 16.00 -3.33 5.51
N GLU A 98 16.42 -2.11 5.18
CA GLU A 98 17.61 -1.48 5.74
C GLU A 98 17.31 -0.66 7.00
N GLY A 99 16.04 -0.63 7.41
CA GLY A 99 15.61 0.15 8.57
C GLY A 99 15.36 1.62 8.30
N THR A 100 15.36 2.03 7.03
CA THR A 100 15.10 3.42 6.64
C THR A 100 13.60 3.70 6.68
N ALA A 101 13.23 4.85 7.24
CA ALA A 101 11.84 5.29 7.31
C ALA A 101 11.32 5.67 5.92
N VAL A 102 10.15 5.14 5.57
CA VAL A 102 9.48 5.39 4.29
C VAL A 102 8.00 5.57 4.57
N LYS A 103 7.39 6.62 4.04
CA LYS A 103 5.94 6.80 4.11
C LYS A 103 5.33 6.25 2.82
N ILE A 104 4.28 5.46 2.96
CA ILE A 104 3.54 4.90 1.83
C ILE A 104 2.10 5.35 1.93
N SER A 105 1.55 5.90 0.83
CA SER A 105 0.18 6.41 0.80
C SER A 105 -0.58 5.83 -0.38
N PHE A 106 -1.78 5.33 -0.09
CA PHE A 106 -2.75 4.90 -1.10
C PHE A 106 -3.75 6.02 -1.31
N PHE A 107 -3.77 6.57 -2.50
CA PHE A 107 -4.66 7.66 -2.88
C PHE A 107 -5.83 7.11 -3.70
N THR A 108 -7.02 7.61 -3.41
CA THR A 108 -8.13 7.53 -4.34
C THR A 108 -8.39 8.95 -4.82
N ARG A 109 -8.08 9.20 -6.09
CA ARG A 109 -8.24 10.54 -6.69
C ARG A 109 -9.70 10.71 -7.11
N VAL A 110 -10.51 11.22 -6.20
CA VAL A 110 -11.96 11.37 -6.38
C VAL A 110 -12.27 12.28 -7.57
N ASP A 111 -11.52 13.34 -7.74
CA ASP A 111 -11.66 14.30 -8.84
C ASP A 111 -11.25 13.71 -10.20
N LEU A 112 -10.57 12.58 -10.23
CA LEU A 112 -10.15 11.88 -11.45
C LEU A 112 -10.91 10.55 -11.63
N GLY A 113 -12.19 10.51 -11.23
CA GLY A 113 -13.02 9.32 -11.38
C GLY A 113 -12.65 8.18 -10.43
N ASN A 114 -12.23 8.51 -9.22
CA ASN A 114 -11.80 7.53 -8.21
C ASN A 114 -10.55 6.75 -8.62
N LYS A 115 -9.62 7.41 -9.29
CA LYS A 115 -8.39 6.79 -9.75
C LYS A 115 -7.49 6.41 -8.58
N PRO A 116 -7.11 5.13 -8.44
CA PRO A 116 -6.21 4.70 -7.37
C PRO A 116 -4.75 4.94 -7.75
N GLN A 117 -3.98 5.46 -6.80
CA GLN A 117 -2.55 5.68 -6.95
C GLN A 117 -1.82 5.29 -5.68
N LEU A 118 -0.57 4.88 -5.83
CA LEU A 118 0.32 4.53 -4.72
C LEU A 118 1.53 5.44 -4.74
N TYR A 119 1.75 6.16 -3.64
CA TYR A 119 2.91 7.02 -3.46
C TYR A 119 3.84 6.41 -2.44
N VAL A 120 5.13 6.34 -2.79
CA VAL A 120 6.19 5.87 -1.89
C VAL A 120 7.16 7.03 -1.69
N TYR A 121 7.19 7.56 -0.46
CA TYR A 121 7.96 8.77 -0.12
C TYR A 121 9.28 8.38 0.54
N PHE A 122 10.36 8.61 -0.18
CA PHE A 122 11.71 8.56 0.36
C PHE A 122 12.19 9.98 0.63
N LYS A 123 13.35 10.12 1.27
CA LYS A 123 13.89 11.44 1.60
C LYS A 123 14.15 12.31 0.37
N ASP A 124 14.76 11.72 -0.67
CA ASP A 124 15.26 12.46 -1.83
C ASP A 124 14.48 12.22 -3.11
N PHE A 125 13.50 11.30 -3.07
CA PHE A 125 12.67 10.99 -4.24
C PHE A 125 11.33 10.40 -3.81
N ILE A 126 10.37 10.50 -4.73
CA ILE A 126 9.02 9.98 -4.55
C ILE A 126 8.65 9.15 -5.77
N PHE A 127 8.16 7.94 -5.54
CA PHE A 127 7.56 7.13 -6.60
C PHE A 127 6.05 7.30 -6.57
N CYS A 128 5.46 7.50 -7.75
CA CYS A 128 4.01 7.49 -7.93
C CYS A 128 3.65 6.39 -8.92
N TYR A 129 2.93 5.39 -8.43
CA TYR A 129 2.42 4.31 -9.28
C TYR A 129 0.94 4.50 -9.53
N ASP A 130 0.51 4.39 -10.77
CA ASP A 130 -0.89 4.13 -11.06
C ASP A 130 -1.14 2.64 -10.81
N ILE A 131 -2.19 2.34 -10.09
CA ILE A 131 -2.51 0.96 -9.68
C ILE A 131 -3.94 0.62 -10.01
N VAL A 132 -4.21 -0.68 -10.08
CA VAL A 132 -5.57 -1.22 -10.13
C VAL A 132 -5.66 -2.32 -9.07
N GLU A 133 -6.80 -2.39 -8.41
CA GLU A 133 -7.03 -3.44 -7.44
C GLU A 133 -7.29 -4.74 -8.18
N GLU A 134 -6.62 -5.81 -7.76
CA GLU A 134 -6.89 -7.14 -8.28
C GLU A 134 -7.97 -7.80 -7.43
N VAL A 135 -9.04 -8.17 -8.09
CA VAL A 135 -10.12 -8.94 -7.48
C VAL A 135 -9.81 -10.41 -7.67
N LYS A 136 -9.76 -11.14 -6.57
CA LYS A 136 -9.57 -12.60 -6.62
C LYS A 136 -10.82 -13.30 -7.13
#